data_ffcdf000802af6b5bf97e85a74e2f6bf
#
_entry.id   ffcdf000802af6b5bf97e85a74e2f6bf
#
_cell.length_a   1.000
_cell.length_b   1.000
_cell.length_c   1.000
_cell.angle_alpha   90.00
_cell.angle_beta   90.00
_cell.angle_gamma   90.00
#
_symmetry.space_group_name_H-M   'P 1'
#
loop_
_entity.id
_entity.type
_entity.pdbx_description
1 polymer ?
#
loop_
_entity_poly.entity_id
_entity_poly.type
_entity_poly.pdbx_seq_one_letter_code
_entity_poly.pdbx_strand_id
1 'polypeptide(L)'
;MMDNYSGLRTNLTMLMDFYEITMANGYFTNGYRDRIAYFDMFFRHVPNDGGFAIMAGVQQLIEYFDHLHFSEEDIAYLASTQLFSVDFLDYLRTFKFSCDVWAVPEGTPIFPMEPIVTVRGPAIEAQFIETMILLTINHQSLIATKANRIVRAAQGRPVMEFGARRAQGFDGAIYGARAAYIGGCCGTDPDYIAQAVSNTADLTPCPDTQEK
;
A
#
# COMPACT_ATOMS: atom_id res chain seq x y z
N MET A 1 12.72 -13.60 -13.45
CA MET A 1 13.78 -14.36 -12.74
C MET A 1 13.84 -13.99 -11.26
N MET A 2 12.67 -13.82 -10.62
CA MET A 2 12.52 -13.59 -9.17
C MET A 2 11.82 -14.76 -8.44
N ASP A 3 11.56 -15.85 -9.12
CA ASP A 3 10.72 -16.96 -8.62
C ASP A 3 11.36 -17.86 -7.56
N ASN A 4 12.59 -17.55 -7.08
CA ASN A 4 13.32 -18.43 -6.17
C ASN A 4 13.88 -17.76 -4.91
N TYR A 5 13.45 -16.54 -4.57
CA TYR A 5 13.83 -15.97 -3.27
C TYR A 5 12.81 -16.36 -2.20
N SER A 6 13.13 -17.47 -1.50
CA SER A 6 12.69 -17.77 -0.13
C SER A 6 11.20 -17.91 0.15
N GLY A 7 10.40 -18.58 -0.70
CA GLY A 7 9.03 -18.96 -0.30
C GLY A 7 8.09 -17.80 0.05
N LEU A 8 8.47 -16.57 -0.25
CA LEU A 8 7.56 -15.43 -0.18
C LEU A 8 6.61 -15.53 -1.37
N ARG A 9 5.33 -15.63 -1.08
CA ARG A 9 4.28 -15.67 -2.09
C ARG A 9 4.34 -14.39 -2.92
N THR A 10 4.36 -14.50 -4.24
CA THR A 10 4.19 -13.36 -5.16
C THR A 10 2.77 -12.82 -5.10
N ASN A 11 1.80 -13.66 -4.74
CA ASN A 11 0.41 -13.30 -4.52
C ASN A 11 0.20 -12.90 -3.04
N LEU A 12 -0.11 -11.64 -2.82
CA LEU A 12 -0.35 -11.06 -1.49
C LEU A 12 -1.85 -11.00 -1.12
N THR A 13 -2.73 -11.65 -1.86
CA THR A 13 -4.18 -11.63 -1.62
C THR A 13 -4.56 -12.09 -0.21
N MET A 14 -3.84 -13.08 0.32
CA MET A 14 -4.05 -13.58 1.69
C MET A 14 -3.32 -12.77 2.76
N LEU A 15 -2.64 -11.68 2.41
CA LEU A 15 -2.08 -10.74 3.39
C LEU A 15 -3.18 -9.79 3.87
N MET A 16 -4.08 -10.33 4.66
CA MET A 16 -5.21 -9.62 5.26
C MET A 16 -5.41 -10.11 6.70
N ASP A 17 -6.01 -9.29 7.53
CA ASP A 17 -6.43 -9.72 8.86
C ASP A 17 -7.53 -10.78 8.76
N PHE A 18 -7.48 -11.80 9.60
CA PHE A 18 -8.40 -12.93 9.51
C PHE A 18 -9.87 -12.53 9.66
N TYR A 19 -10.14 -11.43 10.38
CA TYR A 19 -11.51 -10.94 10.51
C TYR A 19 -12.10 -10.45 9.17
N GLU A 20 -11.29 -9.96 8.24
CA GLU A 20 -11.75 -9.47 6.94
C GLU A 20 -12.45 -10.60 6.16
N ILE A 21 -11.80 -11.76 6.07
CA ILE A 21 -12.39 -12.90 5.34
C ILE A 21 -13.56 -13.55 6.10
N THR A 22 -13.54 -13.55 7.44
CA THR A 22 -14.67 -14.08 8.21
C THR A 22 -15.89 -13.15 8.15
N MET A 23 -15.70 -11.84 8.15
CA MET A 23 -16.77 -10.86 7.91
C MET A 23 -17.30 -10.96 6.48
N ALA A 24 -16.43 -11.12 5.49
CA ALA A 24 -16.81 -11.32 4.09
C ALA A 24 -17.71 -12.56 3.93
N ASN A 25 -17.38 -13.67 4.58
CA ASN A 25 -18.24 -14.84 4.64
C ASN A 25 -19.60 -14.53 5.28
N GLY A 26 -19.61 -13.72 6.34
CA GLY A 26 -20.83 -13.23 6.97
C GLY A 26 -21.69 -12.39 6.01
N TYR A 27 -21.11 -11.49 5.26
CA TYR A 27 -21.81 -10.71 4.23
C TYR A 27 -22.36 -11.60 3.11
N PHE A 28 -21.56 -12.57 2.66
CA PHE A 28 -21.96 -13.50 1.62
C PHE A 28 -23.17 -14.33 2.04
N THR A 29 -23.11 -14.96 3.22
CA THR A 29 -24.17 -15.86 3.73
C THR A 29 -25.47 -15.14 4.07
N ASN A 30 -25.41 -13.83 4.38
CA ASN A 30 -26.60 -13.03 4.72
C ASN A 30 -27.12 -12.20 3.54
N GLY A 31 -26.65 -12.44 2.32
CA GLY A 31 -27.17 -11.78 1.12
C GLY A 31 -26.72 -10.32 0.96
N TYR A 32 -25.63 -9.92 1.59
CA TYR A 32 -25.04 -8.59 1.47
C TYR A 32 -23.88 -8.52 0.47
N ARG A 33 -23.65 -9.57 -0.30
CA ARG A 33 -22.56 -9.71 -1.26
C ARG A 33 -22.40 -8.49 -2.17
N ASP A 34 -23.51 -8.05 -2.76
CA ASP A 34 -23.50 -7.00 -3.80
C ASP A 34 -23.85 -5.60 -3.23
N ARG A 35 -23.90 -5.46 -1.90
CA ARG A 35 -24.12 -4.15 -1.28
C ARG A 35 -22.93 -3.26 -1.49
N ILE A 36 -23.19 -2.07 -2.05
CA ILE A 36 -22.15 -1.05 -2.21
C ILE A 36 -21.82 -0.43 -0.86
N ALA A 37 -20.55 -0.43 -0.54
CA ALA A 37 -19.97 0.23 0.62
C ALA A 37 -18.98 1.32 0.19
N TYR A 38 -18.74 2.27 1.08
CA TYR A 38 -17.70 3.29 0.98
C TYR A 38 -16.80 3.15 2.20
N PHE A 39 -15.49 3.02 1.96
CA PHE A 39 -14.48 2.99 3.00
C PHE A 39 -13.49 4.12 2.76
N ASP A 40 -13.22 4.90 3.81
CA ASP A 40 -12.27 6.00 3.78
C ASP A 40 -11.07 5.68 4.67
N MET A 41 -9.88 5.76 4.09
CA MET A 41 -8.63 5.76 4.84
C MET A 41 -8.22 7.19 5.17
N PHE A 42 -7.75 7.41 6.40
CA PHE A 42 -7.21 8.69 6.86
C PHE A 42 -6.19 8.51 7.97
N PHE A 43 -5.30 9.47 8.15
CA PHE A 43 -4.42 9.52 9.32
C PHE A 43 -5.15 10.10 10.53
N ARG A 44 -5.13 9.41 11.65
CA ARG A 44 -5.66 9.94 12.92
C ARG A 44 -4.75 11.02 13.50
N HIS A 45 -3.44 10.79 13.42
CA HIS A 45 -2.39 11.67 13.93
C HIS A 45 -1.20 11.65 12.97
N VAL A 46 -0.54 12.77 12.84
CA VAL A 46 0.76 12.86 12.16
C VAL A 46 1.87 12.76 13.22
N PRO A 47 2.91 11.93 13.01
CA PRO A 47 4.00 11.77 13.98
C PRO A 47 4.68 13.09 14.34
N ASN A 48 5.07 13.21 15.61
CA ASN A 48 5.79 14.36 16.17
C ASN A 48 5.05 15.70 16.03
N ASP A 49 3.73 15.70 16.11
CA ASP A 49 2.86 16.89 15.98
C ASP A 49 3.19 17.72 14.73
N GLY A 50 3.53 17.02 13.65
CA GLY A 50 4.12 17.62 12.46
C GLY A 50 3.19 18.38 11.54
N GLY A 51 1.91 18.47 11.85
CA GLY A 51 0.91 19.23 11.11
C GLY A 51 0.45 18.56 9.80
N PHE A 52 1.32 17.90 9.06
CA PHE A 52 1.00 17.18 7.81
C PHE A 52 1.89 15.96 7.61
N ALA A 53 1.45 15.04 6.75
CA ALA A 53 2.25 13.96 6.20
C ALA A 53 2.36 14.11 4.66
N ILE A 54 3.25 13.33 4.03
CA ILE A 54 3.39 13.27 2.57
C ILE A 54 2.78 11.96 2.10
N MET A 55 1.86 12.03 1.15
CA MET A 55 1.23 10.85 0.55
C MET A 55 2.23 10.01 -0.22
N ALA A 56 2.29 8.71 0.04
CA ALA A 56 3.12 7.76 -0.70
C ALA A 56 2.56 6.34 -0.58
N GLY A 57 2.81 5.47 -1.58
CA GLY A 57 2.40 4.06 -1.60
C GLY A 57 1.30 3.74 -2.60
N VAL A 58 0.77 4.72 -3.33
CA VAL A 58 -0.35 4.51 -4.28
C VAL A 58 0.05 3.57 -5.42
N GLN A 59 1.28 3.69 -5.93
CA GLN A 59 1.77 2.84 -7.02
C GLN A 59 1.70 1.34 -6.65
N GLN A 60 2.14 0.97 -5.45
CA GLN A 60 2.10 -0.42 -4.98
C GLN A 60 0.68 -0.93 -4.77
N LEU A 61 -0.25 -0.05 -4.42
CA LEU A 61 -1.67 -0.43 -4.32
C LEU A 61 -2.27 -0.73 -5.69
N ILE A 62 -1.94 0.06 -6.72
CA ILE A 62 -2.38 -0.20 -8.09
C ILE A 62 -1.87 -1.56 -8.55
N GLU A 63 -0.57 -1.84 -8.38
CA GLU A 63 0.03 -3.12 -8.71
C GLU A 63 -0.63 -4.30 -7.96
N TYR A 64 -0.96 -4.10 -6.68
CA TYR A 64 -1.65 -5.10 -5.87
C TYR A 64 -3.07 -5.37 -6.39
N PHE A 65 -3.86 -4.33 -6.70
CA PHE A 65 -5.23 -4.48 -7.21
C PHE A 65 -5.27 -5.21 -8.54
N ASP A 66 -4.32 -4.96 -9.44
CA ASP A 66 -4.22 -5.61 -10.74
C ASP A 66 -3.94 -7.12 -10.62
N HIS A 67 -3.34 -7.56 -9.52
CA HIS A 67 -2.94 -8.95 -9.29
C HIS A 67 -3.79 -9.66 -8.23
N LEU A 68 -4.81 -9.01 -7.68
CA LEU A 68 -5.63 -9.55 -6.60
C LEU A 68 -6.46 -10.76 -7.06
N HIS A 69 -6.14 -11.95 -6.55
CA HIS A 69 -6.87 -13.20 -6.83
C HIS A 69 -6.58 -14.26 -5.78
N PHE A 70 -7.54 -15.12 -5.50
CA PHE A 70 -7.32 -16.28 -4.63
C PHE A 70 -6.83 -17.47 -5.46
N SER A 71 -5.67 -18.02 -5.10
CA SER A 71 -5.11 -19.22 -5.72
C SER A 71 -5.82 -20.48 -5.21
N GLU A 72 -5.67 -21.60 -5.91
CA GLU A 72 -6.21 -22.89 -5.42
C GLU A 72 -5.55 -23.33 -4.11
N GLU A 73 -4.31 -22.92 -3.83
CA GLU A 73 -3.66 -23.14 -2.54
C GLU A 73 -4.34 -22.35 -1.41
N ASP A 74 -4.70 -21.10 -1.69
CA ASP A 74 -5.43 -20.26 -0.74
C ASP A 74 -6.80 -20.84 -0.42
N ILE A 75 -7.52 -21.29 -1.45
CA ILE A 75 -8.82 -21.96 -1.29
C ILE A 75 -8.70 -23.26 -0.50
N ALA A 76 -7.69 -24.07 -0.80
CA ALA A 76 -7.46 -25.33 -0.05
C ALA A 76 -7.14 -25.06 1.42
N TYR A 77 -6.33 -24.01 1.70
CA TYR A 77 -6.07 -23.60 3.08
C TYR A 77 -7.34 -23.16 3.79
N LEU A 78 -8.15 -22.28 3.18
CA LEU A 78 -9.40 -21.81 3.76
C LEU A 78 -10.40 -22.95 3.99
N ALA A 79 -10.51 -23.89 3.05
CA ALA A 79 -11.33 -25.10 3.20
C ALA A 79 -10.88 -25.95 4.39
N SER A 80 -9.58 -26.07 4.63
CA SER A 80 -9.03 -26.85 5.73
C SER A 80 -9.42 -26.34 7.12
N THR A 81 -9.74 -25.04 7.22
CA THR A 81 -10.19 -24.42 8.47
C THR A 81 -11.61 -24.84 8.88
N GLN A 82 -12.42 -25.34 7.95
CA GLN A 82 -13.82 -25.72 8.15
C GLN A 82 -14.75 -24.56 8.62
N LEU A 83 -14.34 -23.31 8.41
CA LEU A 83 -15.09 -22.12 8.82
C LEU A 83 -15.94 -21.55 7.69
N PHE A 84 -15.68 -21.93 6.46
CA PHE A 84 -16.26 -21.32 5.26
C PHE A 84 -17.14 -22.32 4.51
N SER A 85 -18.26 -21.85 3.98
CA SER A 85 -19.14 -22.68 3.15
C SER A 85 -18.51 -22.96 1.78
N VAL A 86 -18.91 -24.07 1.15
CA VAL A 86 -18.47 -24.41 -0.21
C VAL A 86 -18.80 -23.28 -1.19
N ASP A 87 -20.01 -22.73 -1.11
CA ASP A 87 -20.47 -21.65 -1.98
C ASP A 87 -19.62 -20.38 -1.84
N PHE A 88 -19.16 -20.05 -0.63
CA PHE A 88 -18.25 -18.93 -0.42
C PHE A 88 -16.87 -19.20 -0.99
N LEU A 89 -16.33 -20.42 -0.83
CA LEU A 89 -15.05 -20.81 -1.43
C LEU A 89 -15.12 -20.79 -2.96
N ASP A 90 -16.24 -21.20 -3.55
CA ASP A 90 -16.46 -21.12 -5.01
C ASP A 90 -16.55 -19.65 -5.49
N TYR A 91 -17.16 -18.78 -4.69
CA TYR A 91 -17.13 -17.33 -4.95
C TYR A 91 -15.70 -16.80 -4.97
N LEU A 92 -14.85 -17.16 -4.00
CA LEU A 92 -13.46 -16.72 -3.94
C LEU A 92 -12.64 -17.20 -5.15
N ARG A 93 -12.88 -18.40 -5.69
CA ARG A 93 -12.21 -18.90 -6.92
C ARG A 93 -12.46 -18.01 -8.13
N THR A 94 -13.62 -17.38 -8.18
CA THR A 94 -14.02 -16.52 -9.31
C THR A 94 -13.89 -15.04 -8.99
N PHE A 95 -13.30 -14.72 -7.84
CA PHE A 95 -13.14 -13.35 -7.37
C PHE A 95 -12.40 -12.48 -8.37
N LYS A 96 -12.92 -11.27 -8.58
CA LYS A 96 -12.27 -10.20 -9.34
C LYS A 96 -12.54 -8.89 -8.64
N PHE A 97 -11.51 -8.12 -8.40
CA PHE A 97 -11.64 -6.80 -7.82
C PHE A 97 -12.32 -5.84 -8.81
N SER A 98 -13.37 -5.18 -8.37
CA SER A 98 -14.18 -4.27 -9.22
C SER A 98 -14.49 -2.93 -8.55
N CYS A 99 -13.91 -2.63 -7.38
CA CYS A 99 -14.16 -1.37 -6.70
C CYS A 99 -13.54 -0.18 -7.44
N ASP A 100 -14.23 0.95 -7.37
CA ASP A 100 -13.64 2.26 -7.68
C ASP A 100 -12.73 2.68 -6.51
N VAL A 101 -11.54 3.21 -6.82
CA VAL A 101 -10.59 3.70 -5.81
C VAL A 101 -10.13 5.10 -6.18
N TRP A 102 -10.30 6.04 -5.28
CA TRP A 102 -9.76 7.39 -5.38
C TRP A 102 -8.67 7.57 -4.33
N ALA A 103 -7.54 8.12 -4.72
CA ALA A 103 -6.43 8.40 -3.81
C ALA A 103 -5.85 9.79 -4.07
N VAL A 104 -5.38 10.43 -3.03
CA VAL A 104 -4.59 11.65 -3.15
C VAL A 104 -3.29 11.30 -3.89
N PRO A 105 -2.85 12.10 -4.88
CA PRO A 105 -1.60 11.86 -5.59
C PRO A 105 -0.39 11.80 -4.66
N GLU A 106 0.57 10.92 -4.97
CA GLU A 106 1.82 10.82 -4.22
C GLU A 106 2.60 12.15 -4.22
N GLY A 107 3.31 12.42 -3.14
CA GLY A 107 4.03 13.68 -2.94
C GLY A 107 3.16 14.82 -2.39
N THR A 108 1.84 14.69 -2.39
CA THR A 108 0.93 15.71 -1.87
C THR A 108 0.96 15.74 -0.33
N PRO A 109 0.99 16.93 0.30
CA PRO A 109 0.72 17.07 1.72
C PRO A 109 -0.71 16.63 2.08
N ILE A 110 -0.84 15.79 3.09
CA ILE A 110 -2.09 15.27 3.62
C ILE A 110 -2.22 15.59 5.11
N PHE A 111 -3.46 15.76 5.59
CA PHE A 111 -3.74 16.22 6.94
C PHE A 111 -4.52 15.18 7.74
N PRO A 112 -4.43 15.22 9.10
CA PRO A 112 -5.20 14.31 9.94
C PRO A 112 -6.70 14.42 9.70
N MET A 113 -7.41 13.29 9.80
CA MET A 113 -8.87 13.18 9.71
C MET A 113 -9.49 13.54 8.35
N GLU A 114 -8.66 13.74 7.31
CA GLU A 114 -9.13 13.92 5.93
C GLU A 114 -9.01 12.60 5.17
N PRO A 115 -10.04 12.17 4.40
CA PRO A 115 -9.94 11.00 3.54
C PRO A 115 -8.81 11.15 2.51
N ILE A 116 -7.89 10.18 2.48
CA ILE A 116 -6.75 10.15 1.56
C ILE A 116 -6.84 9.03 0.54
N VAL A 117 -7.57 7.98 0.86
CA VAL A 117 -8.01 6.94 -0.06
C VAL A 117 -9.47 6.65 0.23
N THR A 118 -10.30 6.66 -0.81
CA THR A 118 -11.71 6.26 -0.74
C THR A 118 -11.92 5.07 -1.66
N VAL A 119 -12.51 4.00 -1.14
CA VAL A 119 -12.88 2.80 -1.88
C VAL A 119 -14.40 2.69 -1.94
N ARG A 120 -14.94 2.48 -3.14
CA ARG A 120 -16.39 2.27 -3.36
C ARG A 120 -16.60 1.00 -4.17
N GLY A 121 -17.37 0.08 -3.66
CA GLY A 121 -17.72 -1.15 -4.37
C GLY A 121 -18.47 -2.14 -3.51
N PRO A 122 -18.61 -3.39 -3.97
CA PRO A 122 -19.20 -4.44 -3.16
C PRO A 122 -18.49 -4.58 -1.81
N ALA A 123 -19.24 -4.66 -0.72
CA ALA A 123 -18.69 -4.63 0.63
C ALA A 123 -17.62 -5.71 0.89
N ILE A 124 -17.78 -6.89 0.30
CA ILE A 124 -16.79 -7.97 0.42
C ILE A 124 -15.47 -7.58 -0.24
N GLU A 125 -15.52 -7.04 -1.45
CA GLU A 125 -14.32 -6.64 -2.21
C GLU A 125 -13.57 -5.49 -1.52
N ALA A 126 -14.33 -4.49 -1.06
CA ALA A 126 -13.78 -3.35 -0.35
C ALA A 126 -13.16 -3.75 1.01
N GLN A 127 -13.70 -4.79 1.68
CA GLN A 127 -13.16 -5.33 2.92
C GLN A 127 -11.80 -6.03 2.72
N PHE A 128 -11.63 -6.80 1.64
CA PHE A 128 -10.42 -7.59 1.41
C PHE A 128 -9.13 -6.78 1.20
N ILE A 129 -9.24 -5.50 0.91
CA ILE A 129 -8.08 -4.65 0.62
C ILE A 129 -7.69 -3.72 1.77
N GLU A 130 -8.41 -3.78 2.89
CA GLU A 130 -8.21 -2.90 4.04
C GLU A 130 -6.77 -2.98 4.57
N THR A 131 -6.31 -4.17 4.95
CA THR A 131 -4.96 -4.36 5.50
C THR A 131 -3.88 -3.86 4.55
N MET A 132 -3.98 -4.16 3.24
CA MET A 132 -2.96 -3.74 2.28
C MET A 132 -2.92 -2.23 2.07
N ILE A 133 -4.06 -1.57 2.03
CA ILE A 133 -4.12 -0.10 1.94
C ILE A 133 -3.46 0.52 3.17
N LEU A 134 -3.87 0.09 4.36
CA LEU A 134 -3.34 0.62 5.62
C LEU A 134 -1.85 0.37 5.75
N LEU A 135 -1.37 -0.85 5.52
CA LEU A 135 0.03 -1.24 5.61
C LEU A 135 0.90 -0.42 4.65
N THR A 136 0.51 -0.35 3.38
CA THR A 136 1.30 0.27 2.31
C THR A 136 1.39 1.78 2.47
N ILE A 137 0.25 2.45 2.63
CA ILE A 137 0.21 3.91 2.76
C ILE A 137 0.85 4.37 4.06
N ASN A 138 0.58 3.69 5.18
CA ASN A 138 1.17 4.05 6.46
C ASN A 138 2.70 4.00 6.41
N HIS A 139 3.28 2.87 5.98
CA HIS A 139 4.74 2.69 5.92
C HIS A 139 5.40 3.75 5.03
N GLN A 140 4.93 3.88 3.79
CA GLN A 140 5.58 4.76 2.83
C GLN A 140 5.34 6.25 3.14
N SER A 141 4.14 6.63 3.56
CA SER A 141 3.86 8.03 3.89
C SER A 141 4.63 8.51 5.13
N LEU A 142 4.84 7.64 6.12
CA LEU A 142 5.67 7.99 7.28
C LEU A 142 7.13 8.23 6.91
N ILE A 143 7.69 7.41 6.03
CA ILE A 143 9.07 7.58 5.53
C ILE A 143 9.17 8.83 4.65
N ALA A 144 8.26 9.01 3.70
CA ALA A 144 8.22 10.19 2.84
C ALA A 144 8.12 11.49 3.67
N THR A 145 7.31 11.48 4.71
CA THR A 145 7.15 12.62 5.63
C THR A 145 8.45 12.91 6.38
N LYS A 146 9.12 11.89 6.89
CA LYS A 146 10.40 12.05 7.58
C LYS A 146 11.48 12.58 6.63
N ALA A 147 11.57 12.01 5.43
CA ALA A 147 12.48 12.46 4.39
C ALA A 147 12.23 13.93 4.01
N ASN A 148 10.97 14.31 3.78
CA ASN A 148 10.59 15.69 3.46
C ASN A 148 11.04 16.69 4.52
N ARG A 149 10.86 16.37 5.81
CA ARG A 149 11.33 17.23 6.91
C ARG A 149 12.84 17.40 6.89
N ILE A 150 13.60 16.34 6.62
CA ILE A 150 15.06 16.37 6.53
C ILE A 150 15.51 17.21 5.32
N VAL A 151 14.90 16.99 4.16
CA VAL A 151 15.19 17.75 2.93
C VAL A 151 14.93 19.25 3.14
N ARG A 152 13.81 19.61 3.74
CA ARG A 152 13.50 21.02 4.07
C ARG A 152 14.51 21.62 5.05
N ALA A 153 14.92 20.86 6.07
CA ALA A 153 15.94 21.30 7.03
C ALA A 153 17.33 21.43 6.37
N ALA A 154 17.59 20.72 5.31
CA ALA A 154 18.85 20.81 4.56
C ALA A 154 19.01 22.10 3.72
N GLN A 155 17.94 22.89 3.56
CA GLN A 155 17.98 24.21 2.90
C GLN A 155 18.64 24.18 1.52
N GLY A 156 18.18 23.28 0.65
CA GLY A 156 18.68 23.13 -0.72
C GLY A 156 19.95 22.27 -0.87
N ARG A 157 20.51 21.76 0.23
CA ARG A 157 21.58 20.76 0.13
C ARG A 157 20.99 19.41 -0.27
N PRO A 158 21.66 18.64 -1.17
CA PRO A 158 21.20 17.32 -1.55
C PRO A 158 21.16 16.38 -0.33
N VAL A 159 20.07 15.61 -0.21
CA VAL A 159 19.90 14.59 0.82
C VAL A 159 19.78 13.24 0.13
N MET A 160 20.59 12.28 0.54
CA MET A 160 20.57 10.90 0.04
C MET A 160 20.06 9.95 1.11
N GLU A 161 19.29 8.95 0.71
CA GLU A 161 18.80 7.88 1.57
C GLU A 161 19.79 6.71 1.53
N PHE A 162 20.41 6.36 2.68
CA PHE A 162 21.35 5.24 2.85
C PHE A 162 20.94 4.28 3.96
N GLY A 163 19.65 4.16 4.24
CA GLY A 163 19.10 3.40 5.34
C GLY A 163 18.87 1.91 5.07
N ALA A 164 19.08 1.42 3.83
CA ALA A 164 18.72 0.07 3.42
C ALA A 164 19.20 -1.03 4.40
N ARG A 165 20.46 -0.95 4.88
CA ARG A 165 21.03 -1.92 5.85
C ARG A 165 20.36 -1.90 7.24
N ARG A 166 19.52 -0.93 7.52
CA ARG A 166 18.81 -0.74 8.79
C ARG A 166 17.30 -0.91 8.63
N ALA A 167 16.82 -1.21 7.43
CA ALA A 167 15.42 -1.43 7.15
C ALA A 167 14.94 -2.75 7.76
N GLN A 168 13.64 -2.84 7.98
CA GLN A 168 12.98 -4.02 8.49
C GLN A 168 12.57 -4.93 7.32
N GLY A 169 13.53 -5.72 6.82
CA GLY A 169 13.39 -6.56 5.65
C GLY A 169 13.71 -5.84 4.33
N PHE A 170 13.86 -6.63 3.25
CA PHE A 170 14.23 -6.10 1.95
C PHE A 170 13.14 -5.23 1.33
N ASP A 171 11.86 -5.60 1.52
CA ASP A 171 10.73 -4.79 1.07
C ASP A 171 10.71 -3.42 1.75
N GLY A 172 10.98 -3.40 3.07
CA GLY A 172 11.12 -2.17 3.83
C GLY A 172 12.26 -1.28 3.31
N ALA A 173 13.35 -1.87 2.79
CA ALA A 173 14.44 -1.12 2.16
C ALA A 173 14.01 -0.52 0.80
N ILE A 174 13.39 -1.32 -0.05
CA ILE A 174 12.97 -0.90 -1.40
C ILE A 174 11.91 0.19 -1.33
N TYR A 175 10.81 -0.08 -0.64
CA TYR A 175 9.70 0.87 -0.52
C TYR A 175 10.06 2.08 0.33
N GLY A 176 10.96 1.92 1.31
CA GLY A 176 11.50 3.02 2.09
C GLY A 176 12.33 3.98 1.25
N ALA A 177 13.19 3.48 0.38
CA ALA A 177 13.99 4.30 -0.52
C ALA A 177 13.11 5.06 -1.54
N ARG A 178 12.12 4.37 -2.11
CA ARG A 178 11.12 5.00 -2.99
C ARG A 178 10.36 6.12 -2.26
N ALA A 179 9.88 5.85 -1.06
CA ALA A 179 9.17 6.83 -0.26
C ALA A 179 10.04 8.04 0.10
N ALA A 180 11.33 7.82 0.41
CA ALA A 180 12.28 8.90 0.67
C ALA A 180 12.50 9.76 -0.57
N TYR A 181 12.54 9.17 -1.78
CA TYR A 181 12.60 9.92 -3.03
C TYR A 181 11.36 10.80 -3.23
N ILE A 182 10.14 10.25 -3.01
CA ILE A 182 8.89 11.03 -3.01
C ILE A 182 8.95 12.18 -1.99
N GLY A 183 9.59 11.96 -0.84
CA GLY A 183 9.83 12.98 0.18
C GLY A 183 10.86 14.05 -0.20
N GLY A 184 11.54 13.89 -1.35
CA GLY A 184 12.50 14.86 -1.90
C GLY A 184 13.99 14.49 -1.76
N CYS A 185 14.31 13.27 -1.32
CA CYS A 185 15.69 12.77 -1.40
C CYS A 185 16.12 12.64 -2.87
N CYS A 186 17.39 12.99 -3.17
CA CYS A 186 17.89 13.02 -4.54
C CYS A 186 18.51 11.70 -5.00
N GLY A 187 18.60 10.68 -4.15
CA GLY A 187 19.15 9.38 -4.47
C GLY A 187 19.18 8.43 -3.28
N THR A 188 19.55 7.20 -3.57
CA THR A 188 19.69 6.10 -2.61
C THR A 188 20.87 5.19 -2.99
N ASP A 189 21.24 4.27 -2.11
CA ASP A 189 22.23 3.22 -2.30
C ASP A 189 21.64 1.90 -1.75
N PRO A 190 21.72 0.76 -2.42
CA PRO A 190 22.55 0.39 -3.57
C PRO A 190 21.84 0.51 -4.93
N ASP A 191 22.57 0.24 -6.03
CA ASP A 191 22.12 0.37 -7.44
C ASP A 191 20.74 -0.27 -7.73
N TYR A 192 20.43 -1.39 -7.11
CA TYR A 192 19.14 -2.06 -7.29
C TYR A 192 17.97 -1.21 -6.78
N ILE A 193 18.14 -0.53 -5.64
CA ILE A 193 17.12 0.37 -5.09
C ILE A 193 17.05 1.64 -5.94
N ALA A 194 18.20 2.16 -6.41
CA ALA A 194 18.23 3.28 -7.33
C ALA A 194 17.49 2.98 -8.64
N GLN A 195 17.57 1.76 -9.16
CA GLN A 195 16.81 1.31 -10.33
C GLN A 195 15.32 1.22 -10.05
N ALA A 196 14.91 0.70 -8.89
CA ALA A 196 13.50 0.67 -8.48
C ALA A 196 12.93 2.08 -8.28
N VAL A 197 13.74 3.03 -7.81
CA VAL A 197 13.39 4.45 -7.69
C VAL A 197 13.33 5.13 -9.07
N SER A 198 14.22 4.81 -9.99
CA SER A 198 14.23 5.39 -11.36
C SER A 198 13.01 4.99 -12.18
N ASN A 199 12.44 3.79 -11.93
CA ASN A 199 11.19 3.38 -12.55
C ASN A 199 9.96 4.16 -12.04
N THR A 200 10.13 4.97 -10.98
CA THR A 200 9.13 5.92 -10.48
C THR A 200 9.34 7.35 -10.98
N ALA A 201 10.27 7.56 -11.92
CA ALA A 201 10.66 8.89 -12.42
C ALA A 201 9.59 9.65 -13.22
N ASP A 202 8.42 9.05 -13.46
CA ASP A 202 7.23 9.77 -13.96
C ASP A 202 6.56 10.63 -12.86
N LEU A 203 7.00 10.51 -11.61
CA LEU A 203 6.61 11.43 -10.54
C LEU A 203 7.47 12.68 -10.68
N THR A 204 6.87 13.76 -11.16
CA THR A 204 7.50 15.09 -11.23
C THR A 204 8.14 15.41 -9.89
N PRO A 205 9.47 15.70 -9.84
CA PRO A 205 10.10 16.21 -8.63
C PRO A 205 9.36 17.47 -8.17
N CYS A 206 9.27 17.68 -6.87
CA CYS A 206 8.74 18.92 -6.30
C CYS A 206 9.36 20.13 -7.04
N PRO A 207 8.57 21.06 -7.61
CA PRO A 207 9.05 22.10 -8.53
C PRO A 207 10.09 23.07 -7.97
N ASP A 208 10.36 23.06 -6.67
CA ASP A 208 11.20 24.05 -5.99
C ASP A 208 12.70 23.76 -5.98
N THR A 209 13.20 22.76 -6.72
CA THR A 209 14.64 22.43 -6.74
C THR A 209 15.38 22.84 -8.01
N GLN A 210 14.74 23.52 -8.96
CA GLN A 210 15.37 23.91 -10.24
C GLN A 210 15.51 25.42 -10.46
N GLU A 211 15.61 26.26 -9.45
CA GLU A 211 16.08 27.63 -9.68
C GLU A 211 16.75 28.22 -8.41
N LYS A 212 18.07 28.03 -8.31
CA LYS A 212 19.03 29.10 -7.92
C LYS A 212 20.46 28.64 -8.13
#